data_0e17bff8592aabb525bebb299c55726f
#
_entry.id   0e17bff8592aabb525bebb299c55726f
#
_cell.length_a   1.000
_cell.length_b   1.000
_cell.length_c   1.000
_cell.angle_alpha   90.00
_cell.angle_beta   90.00
_cell.angle_gamma   90.00
#
_symmetry.space_group_name_H-M   'P 1'
#
loop_
_entity.id
_entity.type
_entity.pdbx_description
1 polymer ?
#
loop_
_entity_poly.entity_id
_entity_poly.type
_entity_poly.pdbx_seq_one_letter_code
_entity_poly.pdbx_strand_id
1 'polypeptide(L)'
;MFSDDDQRALLDWYDAHQRDLPWRLTNDPWAILLSEVLLQQTQVSRGLVYWKRMVETFPTIASMADASVDAVLKAWEGAGYYSRARRLHALSQRVMSPASEGGYDGRLPSTYDELLSLPGIGPYTAAAVASIAFGQPVACVDG
;
A
#
# COMPACT_ATOMS: atom_id res chain seq x y z
N MET A 1 1.86 -15.47 -0.56
CA MET A 1 3.18 -15.35 -1.21
C MET A 1 3.05 -15.76 -2.67
N PHE A 2 3.60 -14.98 -3.57
CA PHE A 2 3.58 -15.32 -4.99
C PHE A 2 4.52 -16.49 -5.27
N SER A 3 4.11 -17.39 -6.16
CA SER A 3 5.02 -18.39 -6.71
C SER A 3 6.06 -17.71 -7.60
N ASP A 4 7.12 -18.41 -7.97
CA ASP A 4 8.13 -17.86 -8.88
C ASP A 4 7.53 -17.48 -10.24
N ASP A 5 6.59 -18.29 -10.74
CA ASP A 5 5.88 -17.98 -11.98
C ASP A 5 5.02 -16.74 -11.85
N ASP A 6 4.35 -16.56 -10.71
CA ASP A 6 3.54 -15.38 -10.44
C ASP A 6 4.41 -14.12 -10.36
N GLN A 7 5.57 -14.21 -9.71
CA GLN A 7 6.50 -13.11 -9.61
C GLN A 7 7.04 -12.72 -10.99
N ARG A 8 7.39 -13.71 -11.82
CA ARG A 8 7.87 -13.45 -13.17
C ARG A 8 6.79 -12.82 -14.04
N ALA A 9 5.56 -13.34 -13.96
CA ALA A 9 4.43 -12.77 -14.69
C ALA A 9 4.18 -11.34 -14.29
N LEU A 10 4.27 -11.04 -12.99
CA LEU A 10 4.10 -9.68 -12.47
C LEU A 10 5.21 -8.76 -12.98
N LEU A 11 6.46 -9.19 -12.93
CA LEU A 11 7.61 -8.43 -13.41
C LEU A 11 7.52 -8.19 -14.91
N ASP A 12 7.16 -9.22 -15.67
CA ASP A 12 6.98 -9.10 -17.12
C ASP A 12 5.86 -8.11 -17.45
N TRP A 13 4.77 -8.18 -16.69
CA TRP A 13 3.66 -7.25 -16.87
C TRP A 13 4.07 -5.82 -16.51
N TYR A 14 4.83 -5.62 -15.44
CA TYR A 14 5.38 -4.31 -15.07
C TYR A 14 6.28 -3.77 -16.18
N ASP A 15 7.18 -4.59 -16.71
CA ASP A 15 8.08 -4.17 -17.79
C ASP A 15 7.31 -3.76 -19.04
N ALA A 16 6.26 -4.52 -19.38
CA ALA A 16 5.45 -4.26 -20.57
C ALA A 16 4.54 -3.04 -20.41
N HIS A 17 4.01 -2.83 -19.19
CA HIS A 17 2.99 -1.82 -18.93
C HIS A 17 3.47 -0.68 -18.02
N GLN A 18 4.76 -0.56 -17.84
CA GLN A 18 5.38 0.38 -16.92
C GLN A 18 4.90 1.82 -17.10
N ARG A 19 4.59 2.22 -18.34
CA ARG A 19 4.11 3.56 -18.66
C ARG A 19 2.62 3.72 -18.42
N ASP A 20 1.87 2.61 -18.41
CA ASP A 20 0.41 2.63 -18.33
C ASP A 20 -0.12 2.40 -16.93
N LEU A 21 0.77 2.08 -15.97
CA LEU A 21 0.35 1.86 -14.59
C LEU A 21 0.17 3.20 -13.89
N PRO A 22 -1.05 3.51 -13.40
CA PRO A 22 -1.32 4.81 -12.76
C PRO A 22 -0.40 5.10 -11.58
N TRP A 23 -0.06 4.09 -10.78
CA TRP A 23 0.83 4.31 -9.62
C TRP A 23 2.28 4.55 -10.03
N ARG A 24 2.65 4.26 -11.27
CA ARG A 24 3.97 4.61 -11.81
C ARG A 24 4.08 6.08 -12.17
N LEU A 25 2.94 6.73 -12.39
CA LEU A 25 2.87 8.15 -12.73
C LEU A 25 2.79 9.04 -11.51
N THR A 26 2.72 8.45 -10.32
CA THR A 26 2.62 9.19 -9.07
C THR A 26 3.85 8.97 -8.21
N ASN A 27 4.23 10.01 -7.47
CA ASN A 27 5.24 9.93 -6.42
C ASN A 27 4.59 9.94 -5.03
N ASP A 28 3.26 9.85 -4.97
CA ASP A 28 2.54 9.88 -3.71
C ASP A 28 2.75 8.57 -2.94
N PRO A 29 3.42 8.62 -1.79
CA PRO A 29 3.68 7.41 -0.99
C PRO A 29 2.40 6.66 -0.60
N TRP A 30 1.32 7.36 -0.34
CA TRP A 30 0.05 6.74 0.01
C TRP A 30 -0.51 5.90 -1.15
N ALA A 31 -0.52 6.47 -2.35
CA ALA A 31 -0.99 5.75 -3.54
C ALA A 31 -0.12 4.53 -3.82
N ILE A 32 1.18 4.64 -3.64
CA ILE A 32 2.12 3.53 -3.81
C ILE A 32 1.87 2.44 -2.76
N LEU A 33 1.69 2.84 -1.50
CA LEU A 33 1.37 1.89 -0.42
C LEU A 33 0.09 1.12 -0.72
N LEU A 34 -0.96 1.81 -1.17
CA LEU A 34 -2.22 1.17 -1.55
C LEU A 34 -2.01 0.14 -2.65
N SER A 35 -1.19 0.47 -3.66
CA SER A 35 -0.92 -0.48 -4.75
C SER A 35 -0.22 -1.73 -4.23
N GLU A 36 0.77 -1.57 -3.35
CA GLU A 36 1.51 -2.70 -2.80
C GLU A 36 0.60 -3.61 -1.97
N VAL A 37 -0.28 -3.04 -1.17
CA VAL A 37 -1.22 -3.84 -0.35
C VAL A 37 -2.24 -4.56 -1.23
N LEU A 38 -2.78 -3.86 -2.24
CA LEU A 38 -3.80 -4.44 -3.12
C LEU A 38 -3.24 -5.53 -4.03
N LEU A 39 -1.98 -5.42 -4.42
CA LEU A 39 -1.35 -6.43 -5.28
C LEU A 39 -0.96 -7.70 -4.54
N GLN A 40 -0.95 -7.68 -3.20
CA GLN A 40 -0.79 -8.89 -2.43
C GLN A 40 -2.02 -9.78 -2.60
N GLN A 41 -1.83 -11.01 -3.07
CA GLN A 41 -2.90 -12.00 -3.22
C GLN A 41 -4.02 -11.58 -4.21
N THR A 42 -3.75 -10.60 -5.05
CA THR A 42 -4.71 -10.12 -6.05
C THR A 42 -4.01 -9.99 -7.39
N GLN A 43 -4.66 -10.43 -8.47
CA GLN A 43 -4.12 -10.25 -9.81
C GLN A 43 -4.04 -8.77 -10.15
N VAL A 44 -3.00 -8.39 -10.92
CA VAL A 44 -2.71 -6.98 -11.23
C VAL A 44 -3.90 -6.28 -11.90
N SER A 45 -4.53 -6.92 -12.89
CA SER A 45 -5.68 -6.33 -13.57
C SER A 45 -6.84 -6.04 -12.62
N ARG A 46 -7.10 -6.95 -11.69
CA ARG A 46 -8.14 -6.78 -10.68
C ARG A 46 -7.71 -5.76 -9.63
N GLY A 47 -6.45 -5.83 -9.20
CA GLY A 47 -5.90 -4.87 -8.23
C GLY A 47 -5.97 -3.44 -8.71
N LEU A 48 -5.79 -3.22 -10.03
CA LEU A 48 -5.88 -1.89 -10.62
C LEU A 48 -7.26 -1.26 -10.42
N VAL A 49 -8.32 -2.03 -10.58
CA VAL A 49 -9.70 -1.55 -10.42
C VAL A 49 -9.91 -1.07 -8.97
N TYR A 50 -9.49 -1.87 -8.00
CA TYR A 50 -9.64 -1.53 -6.59
C TYR A 50 -8.70 -0.40 -6.17
N TRP A 51 -7.50 -0.36 -6.73
CA TRP A 51 -6.56 0.73 -6.46
C TRP A 51 -7.17 2.08 -6.88
N LYS A 52 -7.74 2.16 -8.07
CA LYS A 52 -8.41 3.39 -8.54
C LYS A 52 -9.54 3.78 -7.61
N ARG A 53 -10.38 2.81 -7.21
CA ARG A 53 -11.48 3.07 -6.29
C ARG A 53 -10.98 3.60 -4.95
N MET A 54 -9.96 2.98 -4.40
CA MET A 54 -9.42 3.39 -3.10
C MET A 54 -8.77 4.76 -3.15
N VAL A 55 -8.01 5.06 -4.20
CA VAL A 55 -7.38 6.38 -4.36
C VAL A 55 -8.43 7.47 -4.56
N GLU A 56 -9.50 7.19 -5.28
CA GLU A 56 -10.59 8.14 -5.48
C GLU A 56 -11.39 8.38 -4.20
N THR A 57 -11.66 7.30 -3.46
CA THR A 57 -12.44 7.38 -2.21
C THR A 57 -11.61 7.97 -1.07
N PHE A 58 -10.34 7.57 -0.98
CA PHE A 58 -9.41 7.99 0.08
C PHE A 58 -8.13 8.51 -0.55
N PRO A 59 -8.14 9.74 -1.08
CA PRO A 59 -6.96 10.30 -1.78
C PRO A 59 -5.78 10.59 -0.86
N THR A 60 -5.99 10.65 0.44
CA THR A 60 -4.94 10.90 1.42
C THR A 60 -5.08 9.93 2.61
N ILE A 61 -3.98 9.77 3.34
CA ILE A 61 -4.00 9.00 4.60
C ILE A 61 -5.01 9.61 5.58
N ALA A 62 -5.05 10.93 5.66
CA ALA A 62 -5.98 11.64 6.53
C ALA A 62 -7.43 11.32 6.20
N SER A 63 -7.78 11.25 4.93
CA SER A 63 -9.16 10.95 4.51
C SER A 63 -9.58 9.54 4.95
N MET A 64 -8.67 8.57 4.91
CA MET A 64 -8.98 7.24 5.40
C MET A 64 -9.04 7.19 6.93
N ALA A 65 -8.14 7.89 7.60
CA ALA A 65 -8.13 7.94 9.08
C ALA A 65 -9.42 8.55 9.63
N ASP A 66 -9.96 9.55 8.94
CA ASP A 66 -11.20 10.23 9.34
C ASP A 66 -12.46 9.42 9.01
N ALA A 67 -12.37 8.44 8.13
CA ALA A 67 -13.50 7.60 7.77
C ALA A 67 -13.79 6.55 8.84
N SER A 68 -15.04 6.08 8.88
CA SER A 68 -15.38 4.93 9.71
C SER A 68 -14.80 3.65 9.09
N VAL A 69 -14.59 2.64 9.93
CA VAL A 69 -14.14 1.34 9.42
C VAL A 69 -15.16 0.76 8.44
N ASP A 70 -16.45 1.00 8.67
CA ASP A 70 -17.50 0.53 7.76
C ASP A 70 -17.39 1.17 6.37
N ALA A 71 -17.06 2.46 6.31
CA ALA A 71 -16.85 3.15 5.04
C ALA A 71 -15.64 2.59 4.29
N VAL A 72 -14.56 2.27 5.02
CA VAL A 72 -13.37 1.65 4.42
C VAL A 72 -13.69 0.26 3.89
N LEU A 73 -14.39 -0.55 4.66
CA LEU A 73 -14.80 -1.89 4.24
C LEU A 73 -15.72 -1.85 3.02
N LYS A 74 -16.62 -0.88 2.97
CA LYS A 74 -17.49 -0.71 1.82
C LYS A 74 -16.72 -0.39 0.55
N ALA A 75 -15.74 0.52 0.63
CA ALA A 75 -14.89 0.86 -0.50
C ALA A 75 -14.03 -0.34 -0.95
N TRP A 76 -13.67 -1.22 -0.01
CA TRP A 76 -12.88 -2.42 -0.27
C TRP A 76 -13.71 -3.59 -0.81
N GLU A 77 -15.01 -3.47 -0.82
CA GLU A 77 -15.94 -4.55 -1.17
C GLU A 77 -15.59 -5.18 -2.51
N GLY A 78 -15.50 -6.51 -2.51
CA GLY A 78 -15.15 -7.29 -3.70
C GLY A 78 -13.66 -7.61 -3.84
N ALA A 79 -12.78 -6.90 -3.16
CA ALA A 79 -11.35 -7.15 -3.23
C ALA A 79 -10.90 -8.37 -2.44
N GLY A 80 -11.71 -8.81 -1.48
CA GLY A 80 -11.39 -9.96 -0.62
C GLY A 80 -10.38 -9.63 0.48
N TYR A 81 -10.18 -10.58 1.38
CA TYR A 81 -9.23 -10.43 2.48
C TYR A 81 -9.44 -9.13 3.26
N TYR A 82 -10.62 -8.95 3.82
CA TYR A 82 -11.04 -7.71 4.47
C TYR A 82 -10.17 -7.30 5.66
N SER A 83 -9.39 -8.22 6.22
CA SER A 83 -8.41 -7.88 7.26
C SER A 83 -7.39 -6.86 6.77
N ARG A 84 -7.06 -6.87 5.47
CA ARG A 84 -6.15 -5.87 4.88
C ARG A 84 -6.75 -4.48 4.97
N ALA A 85 -8.04 -4.34 4.68
CA ALA A 85 -8.73 -3.05 4.78
C ALA A 85 -8.76 -2.54 6.21
N ARG A 86 -9.04 -3.41 7.17
CA ARG A 86 -9.02 -3.05 8.60
C ARG A 86 -7.65 -2.60 9.06
N ARG A 87 -6.60 -3.30 8.60
CA ARG A 87 -5.22 -2.94 8.94
C ARG A 87 -4.80 -1.63 8.31
N LEU A 88 -5.22 -1.37 7.06
CA LEU A 88 -4.98 -0.08 6.41
C LEU A 88 -5.63 1.06 7.16
N HIS A 89 -6.86 0.88 7.64
CA HIS A 89 -7.53 1.89 8.43
C HIS A 89 -6.77 2.15 9.74
N ALA A 90 -6.36 1.10 10.44
CA ALA A 90 -5.55 1.24 11.65
C ALA A 90 -4.21 1.91 11.37
N LEU A 91 -3.58 1.57 10.26
CA LEU A 91 -2.33 2.20 9.81
C LEU A 91 -2.53 3.71 9.59
N SER A 92 -3.59 4.09 8.91
CA SER A 92 -3.86 5.49 8.62
C SER A 92 -4.06 6.29 9.90
N GLN A 93 -4.77 5.72 10.87
CA GLN A 93 -4.99 6.37 12.16
C GLN A 93 -3.68 6.53 12.93
N ARG A 94 -2.82 5.52 12.90
CA ARG A 94 -1.51 5.60 13.55
C ARG A 94 -0.62 6.65 12.90
N VAL A 95 -0.58 6.72 11.58
CA VAL A 95 0.22 7.72 10.87
C VAL A 95 -0.24 9.13 11.22
N MET A 96 -1.56 9.34 11.33
CA MET A 96 -2.12 10.65 11.65
C MET A 96 -1.97 11.03 13.12
N SER A 97 -1.68 10.07 14.00
CA SER A 97 -1.48 10.35 15.42
C SER A 97 -0.20 11.15 15.67
N PRO A 98 -0.13 11.93 16.76
CA PRO A 98 1.08 12.66 17.12
C PRO A 98 2.28 11.74 17.34
N ALA A 99 3.46 12.22 16.98
CA ALA A 99 4.71 11.48 17.20
C ALA A 99 4.93 11.19 18.70
N SER A 100 4.48 12.08 19.57
CA SER A 100 4.56 11.89 21.01
C SER A 100 3.73 10.71 21.52
N GLU A 101 2.75 10.25 20.72
CA GLU A 101 1.88 9.13 21.05
C GLU A 101 2.18 7.89 20.18
N GLY A 102 3.35 7.84 19.57
CA GLY A 102 3.76 6.72 18.72
C GLY A 102 3.29 6.81 17.28
N GLY A 103 2.77 7.97 16.87
CA GLY A 103 2.36 8.23 15.50
C GLY A 103 3.44 8.94 14.69
N TYR A 104 3.03 9.50 13.54
CA TYR A 104 3.95 10.11 12.59
C TYR A 104 3.51 11.50 12.13
N ASP A 105 2.66 12.16 12.90
CA ASP A 105 2.19 13.53 12.65
C ASP A 105 1.61 13.73 11.24
N GLY A 106 0.99 12.69 10.70
CA GLY A 106 0.34 12.75 9.40
C GLY A 106 1.24 12.44 8.21
N ARG A 107 2.49 12.07 8.43
CA ARG A 107 3.43 11.74 7.36
C ARG A 107 3.79 10.27 7.40
N LEU A 108 3.63 9.59 6.28
CA LEU A 108 4.05 8.19 6.17
C LEU A 108 5.57 8.11 6.41
N PRO A 109 6.03 7.24 7.31
CA PRO A 109 7.46 7.10 7.55
C PRO A 109 8.19 6.60 6.31
N SER A 110 9.45 6.97 6.18
CA SER A 110 10.25 6.69 4.98
C SER A 110 11.23 5.54 5.11
N THR A 111 11.48 5.07 6.31
CA THR A 111 12.46 4.01 6.55
C THR A 111 11.79 2.65 6.61
N TYR A 112 12.57 1.63 6.24
CA TYR A 112 12.12 0.24 6.30
C TYR A 112 11.62 -0.15 7.70
N ASP A 113 12.41 0.15 8.72
CA ASP A 113 12.08 -0.25 10.09
C ASP A 113 10.79 0.40 10.58
N GLU A 114 10.63 1.69 10.30
CA GLU A 114 9.42 2.40 10.71
C GLU A 114 8.19 1.89 9.94
N LEU A 115 8.33 1.68 8.64
CA LEU A 115 7.25 1.12 7.83
C LEU A 115 6.85 -0.27 8.31
N LEU A 116 7.83 -1.09 8.64
CA LEU A 116 7.58 -2.45 9.14
C LEU A 116 6.80 -2.45 10.46
N SER A 117 6.91 -1.41 11.25
CA SER A 117 6.19 -1.27 12.51
C SER A 117 4.70 -0.96 12.35
N LEU A 118 4.27 -0.57 11.15
CA LEU A 118 2.87 -0.19 10.90
C LEU A 118 1.97 -1.42 10.79
N PRO A 119 0.69 -1.29 11.19
CA PRO A 119 -0.26 -2.39 11.07
C PRO A 119 -0.37 -2.92 9.64
N GLY A 120 -0.27 -4.23 9.47
CA GLY A 120 -0.45 -4.89 8.19
C GLY A 120 0.72 -4.79 7.22
N ILE A 121 1.82 -4.17 7.61
CA ILE A 121 3.00 -4.02 6.75
C ILE A 121 4.01 -5.12 7.07
N GLY A 122 4.21 -6.01 6.10
CA GLY A 122 5.25 -7.04 6.19
C GLY A 122 6.58 -6.57 5.60
N PRO A 123 7.64 -7.41 5.69
CA PRO A 123 8.98 -7.07 5.20
C PRO A 123 9.00 -6.69 3.72
N TYR A 124 8.27 -7.41 2.88
CA TYR A 124 8.22 -7.13 1.44
C TYR A 124 7.62 -5.75 1.17
N THR A 125 6.46 -5.47 1.77
CA THR A 125 5.77 -4.19 1.55
C THR A 125 6.59 -3.03 2.10
N ALA A 126 7.19 -3.19 3.28
CA ALA A 126 8.05 -2.17 3.86
C ALA A 126 9.24 -1.84 2.95
N ALA A 127 9.90 -2.87 2.40
CA ALA A 127 11.03 -2.68 1.48
C ALA A 127 10.58 -2.01 0.18
N ALA A 128 9.46 -2.46 -0.38
CA ALA A 128 8.94 -1.91 -1.63
C ALA A 128 8.57 -0.43 -1.48
N VAL A 129 7.85 -0.06 -0.43
CA VAL A 129 7.45 1.33 -0.20
C VAL A 129 8.67 2.20 0.08
N ALA A 130 9.60 1.75 0.94
CA ALA A 130 10.81 2.50 1.23
C ALA A 130 11.62 2.77 -0.03
N SER A 131 11.76 1.77 -0.88
CA SER A 131 12.53 1.86 -2.12
C SER A 131 11.82 2.71 -3.18
N ILE A 132 10.56 2.38 -3.47
CA ILE A 132 9.82 2.98 -4.60
C ILE A 132 9.36 4.40 -4.26
N ALA A 133 8.76 4.58 -3.09
CA ALA A 133 8.18 5.87 -2.71
C ALA A 133 9.22 6.86 -2.18
N PHE A 134 10.24 6.37 -1.49
CA PHE A 134 11.20 7.24 -0.80
C PHE A 134 12.64 7.10 -1.29
N GLY A 135 12.88 6.24 -2.28
CA GLY A 135 14.23 6.07 -2.84
C GLY A 135 15.25 5.52 -1.86
N GLN A 136 14.81 4.84 -0.80
CA GLN A 136 15.73 4.27 0.18
C GLN A 136 16.44 3.05 -0.40
N PRO A 137 17.76 2.89 -0.17
CA PRO A 137 18.52 1.75 -0.70
C PRO A 137 18.27 0.50 0.14
N VAL A 138 17.05 0.01 0.11
CA VAL A 138 16.68 -1.21 0.84
C VAL A 138 16.71 -2.37 -0.15
N ALA A 139 17.47 -3.41 0.18
CA ALA A 139 17.45 -4.62 -0.62
C ALA A 139 16.05 -5.24 -0.53
N CYS A 140 15.44 -5.48 -1.70
CA CYS A 140 14.22 -6.27 -1.74
C CYS A 140 14.56 -7.65 -1.21
N VAL A 141 13.99 -7.97 -0.07
CA VAL A 141 14.18 -9.27 0.53
C VAL A 141 13.40 -10.26 -0.33
N ASP A 142 14.13 -11.02 -1.10
CA ASP A 142 13.55 -12.18 -1.73
C ASP A 142 13.09 -13.10 -0.64
N GLY A 143 11.82 -13.27 -0.58
CA GLY A 143 11.14 -14.03 0.45
C GLY A 143 11.83 -15.30 0.87
#